data_3c418564d95c19909eb76e86b225fab1
#
_entry.id   3c418564d95c19909eb76e86b225fab1
#
_cell.length_a   1.000
_cell.length_b   1.000
_cell.length_c   1.000
_cell.angle_alpha   90.00
_cell.angle_beta   90.00
_cell.angle_gamma   90.00
#
_symmetry.space_group_name_H-M   'P 1'
#
loop_
_entity.id
_entity.type
_entity.pdbx_description
1 polymer ?
#
loop_
_entity_poly.entity_id
_entity_poly.type
_entity_poly.pdbx_seq_one_letter_code
_entity_poly.pdbx_strand_id
1 'polypeptide(L)'
;MLELKNIDKYYNVGTVNEMCLFNDFNFTVNDGEFVSVVGSNGSGKTSMLNLICGSTYVDGGQIIMNGEDITNKKEFLRYNDIGRVYQNPSMGTCPDMTILENMALADNKAKSYGLSLGINKKRIEYYKE
;
A
#
# COMPACT_ATOMS: atom_id res chain seq x y z
N MET A 1 11.99 8.17 -2.40
CA MET A 1 11.91 8.67 -1.02
C MET A 1 10.46 8.80 -0.61
N LEU A 2 10.14 8.35 0.59
CA LEU A 2 8.79 8.45 1.15
C LEU A 2 8.86 9.32 2.40
N GLU A 3 8.00 10.34 2.49
CA GLU A 3 7.92 11.22 3.65
C GLU A 3 6.49 11.31 4.17
N LEU A 4 6.33 11.10 5.47
CA LEU A 4 5.11 11.40 6.20
C LEU A 4 5.38 12.63 7.05
N LYS A 5 4.62 13.70 6.81
CA LYS A 5 4.83 15.00 7.48
C LYS A 5 3.62 15.41 8.30
N ASN A 6 3.82 15.60 9.59
CA ASN A 6 2.81 16.13 10.53
C ASN A 6 1.50 15.35 10.46
N ILE A 7 1.60 14.02 10.47
CA ILE A 7 0.44 13.13 10.30
C ILE A 7 -0.42 13.12 11.55
N ASP A 8 -1.70 13.42 11.37
CA ASP A 8 -2.71 13.29 12.41
C ASP A 8 -3.73 12.24 11.98
N LYS A 9 -4.06 11.32 12.86
CA LYS A 9 -5.08 10.30 12.62
C LYS A 9 -5.85 10.01 13.90
N TYR A 10 -7.17 10.15 13.81
CA TYR A 10 -8.10 9.92 14.91
C TYR A 10 -9.12 8.88 14.51
N TYR A 11 -9.58 8.10 15.48
CA TYR A 11 -10.67 7.13 15.30
C TYR A 11 -11.79 7.44 16.28
N ASN A 12 -13.03 7.17 15.87
CA ASN A 12 -14.23 7.33 16.68
C ASN A 12 -14.40 8.76 17.24
N VAL A 13 -14.11 9.75 16.38
CA VAL A 13 -14.19 11.17 16.76
C VAL A 13 -15.58 11.53 17.26
N GLY A 14 -15.65 12.25 18.40
CA GLY A 14 -16.90 12.67 19.01
C GLY A 14 -17.60 11.61 19.84
N THR A 15 -17.00 10.45 20.06
CA THR A 15 -17.51 9.38 20.91
C THR A 15 -16.64 9.17 22.12
N VAL A 16 -17.16 8.42 23.13
CA VAL A 16 -16.39 8.05 24.31
C VAL A 16 -15.19 7.16 24.00
N ASN A 17 -15.19 6.53 22.81
CA ASN A 17 -14.11 5.68 22.34
C ASN A 17 -13.16 6.40 21.37
N GLU A 18 -13.18 7.72 21.36
CA GLU A 18 -12.29 8.52 20.54
C GLU A 18 -10.83 8.19 20.86
N MET A 19 -10.03 7.92 19.83
CA MET A 19 -8.63 7.59 19.97
C MET A 19 -7.80 8.38 18.97
N CYS A 20 -6.77 9.06 19.48
CA CYS A 20 -5.73 9.68 18.67
C CYS A 20 -4.64 8.65 18.42
N LEU A 21 -4.52 8.15 17.17
CA LEU A 21 -3.49 7.18 16.84
C LEU A 21 -2.17 7.86 16.51
N PHE A 22 -2.22 8.93 15.72
CA PHE A 22 -1.07 9.74 15.36
C PHE A 22 -1.36 11.21 15.62
N ASN A 23 -0.39 11.89 16.22
CA ASN A 23 -0.44 13.32 16.46
C ASN A 23 0.92 13.92 16.11
N ASP A 24 0.95 14.68 15.03
CA ASP A 24 2.17 15.30 14.50
C ASP A 24 3.28 14.26 14.24
N PHE A 25 2.92 13.12 13.67
CA PHE A 25 3.83 12.02 13.39
C PHE A 25 4.63 12.30 12.13
N ASN A 26 5.95 12.16 12.22
CA ASN A 26 6.87 12.36 11.11
C ASN A 26 7.71 11.10 10.88
N PHE A 27 7.86 10.71 9.62
CA PHE A 27 8.60 9.52 9.24
C PHE A 27 9.13 9.66 7.83
N THR A 28 10.37 9.26 7.60
CA THR A 28 11.02 9.36 6.29
C THR A 28 11.74 8.08 5.95
N VAL A 29 11.58 7.62 4.71
CA VAL A 29 12.32 6.50 4.14
C VAL A 29 13.07 7.02 2.93
N ASN A 30 14.39 6.92 2.95
CA ASN A 30 15.25 7.35 1.85
C ASN A 30 15.34 6.27 0.76
N ASP A 31 15.76 6.68 -0.43
CA ASP A 31 15.95 5.74 -1.53
C ASP A 31 16.98 4.67 -1.17
N GLY A 32 16.66 3.42 -1.52
CA GLY A 32 17.53 2.29 -1.22
C GLY A 32 17.57 1.86 0.24
N GLU A 33 16.77 2.48 1.10
CA GLU A 33 16.75 2.18 2.53
C GLU A 33 15.80 1.02 2.84
N PHE A 34 16.24 0.13 3.72
CA PHE A 34 15.42 -0.94 4.30
C PHE A 34 15.06 -0.55 5.73
N VAL A 35 13.76 -0.48 6.02
CA VAL A 35 13.26 -0.06 7.34
C VAL A 35 12.43 -1.16 7.97
N SER A 36 12.74 -1.50 9.22
CA SER A 36 11.95 -2.42 10.04
C SER A 36 11.14 -1.62 11.06
N VAL A 37 9.85 -1.92 11.15
CA VAL A 37 8.94 -1.31 12.13
C VAL A 37 8.56 -2.35 13.15
N VAL A 38 8.89 -2.10 14.41
CA VAL A 38 8.61 -3.02 15.52
C VAL A 38 7.73 -2.35 16.56
N GLY A 39 6.92 -3.15 17.23
CA GLY A 39 6.03 -2.66 18.27
C GLY A 39 5.01 -3.74 18.66
N SER A 40 4.34 -3.52 19.78
CA SER A 40 3.27 -4.41 20.24
C SER A 40 2.04 -4.33 19.33
N ASN A 41 1.16 -5.32 19.41
CA ASN A 41 -0.12 -5.28 18.72
C ASN A 41 -0.92 -4.06 19.19
N GLY A 42 -1.53 -3.34 18.24
CA GLY A 42 -2.27 -2.11 18.53
C GLY A 42 -1.42 -0.86 18.62
N SER A 43 -0.12 -0.92 18.33
CA SER A 43 0.79 0.24 18.36
C SER A 43 0.70 1.13 17.11
N GLY A 44 -0.12 0.76 16.12
CA GLY A 44 -0.32 1.57 14.91
C GLY A 44 0.49 1.15 13.70
N LYS A 45 1.20 0.02 13.73
CA LYS A 45 2.02 -0.46 12.61
C LYS A 45 1.19 -0.67 11.34
N THR A 46 0.10 -1.42 11.45
CA THR A 46 -0.80 -1.69 10.33
C THR A 46 -1.50 -0.42 9.86
N SER A 47 -1.89 0.45 10.79
CA SER A 47 -2.52 1.72 10.47
C SER A 47 -1.60 2.63 9.67
N MET A 48 -0.30 2.68 10.00
CA MET A 48 0.69 3.43 9.24
C MET A 48 0.78 2.91 7.80
N LEU A 49 0.84 1.60 7.61
CA LEU A 49 0.86 1.00 6.28
C LEU A 49 -0.42 1.30 5.50
N ASN A 50 -1.57 1.26 6.16
CA ASN A 50 -2.85 1.60 5.54
C ASN A 50 -2.89 3.06 5.06
N LEU A 51 -2.30 3.98 5.82
CA LEU A 51 -2.20 5.38 5.41
C LEU A 51 -1.29 5.55 4.19
N ILE A 52 -0.15 4.86 4.17
CA ILE A 52 0.79 4.92 3.04
C ILE A 52 0.17 4.35 1.78
N CYS A 53 -0.51 3.21 1.89
CA CYS A 53 -1.13 2.54 0.75
C CYS A 53 -2.45 3.16 0.30
N GLY A 54 -3.06 4.02 1.10
CA GLY A 54 -4.31 4.68 0.75
C GLY A 54 -5.57 3.93 1.14
N SER A 55 -5.46 2.85 1.92
CA SER A 55 -6.63 2.13 2.46
C SER A 55 -7.41 2.98 3.45
N THR A 56 -6.73 3.89 4.14
CA THR A 56 -7.31 4.94 4.97
C THR A 56 -6.64 6.27 4.65
N TYR A 57 -7.30 7.37 5.00
CA TYR A 57 -6.77 8.71 4.76
C TYR A 57 -6.39 9.38 6.09
N VAL A 58 -5.41 10.28 6.03
CA VAL A 58 -5.01 11.08 7.19
C VAL A 58 -6.06 12.14 7.50
N ASP A 59 -6.17 12.52 8.77
CA ASP A 59 -7.01 13.64 9.20
C ASP A 59 -6.25 14.97 9.06
N GLY A 60 -4.93 14.92 9.12
CA GLY A 60 -4.06 16.06 8.88
C GLY A 60 -2.69 15.61 8.42
N GLY A 61 -1.91 16.52 7.87
CA GLY A 61 -0.57 16.25 7.40
C GLY A 61 -0.50 15.86 5.92
N GLN A 62 0.67 15.45 5.50
CA GLN A 62 0.95 15.12 4.10
C GLN A 62 1.78 13.84 3.97
N ILE A 63 1.49 13.07 2.92
CA ILE A 63 2.29 11.91 2.51
C ILE A 63 2.88 12.23 1.15
N ILE A 64 4.21 12.25 1.06
CA ILE A 64 4.93 12.61 -0.16
C ILE A 64 5.78 11.41 -0.60
N MET A 65 5.62 11.00 -1.85
CA MET A 65 6.41 9.92 -2.44
C MET A 65 7.11 10.41 -3.70
N ASN A 66 8.44 10.32 -3.69
CA ASN A 66 9.29 10.75 -4.81
C ASN A 66 8.98 12.19 -5.27
N GLY A 67 8.71 13.09 -4.30
CA GLY A 67 8.38 14.47 -4.57
C GLY A 67 6.93 14.75 -4.93
N GLU A 68 6.10 13.72 -5.06
CA GLU A 68 4.67 13.86 -5.36
C GLU A 68 3.85 13.74 -4.07
N ASP A 69 2.93 14.68 -3.85
CA ASP A 69 1.97 14.60 -2.74
C ASP A 69 0.87 13.60 -3.09
N ILE A 70 0.85 12.48 -2.38
CA ILE A 70 -0.11 11.40 -2.59
C ILE A 70 -1.19 11.35 -1.52
N THR A 71 -1.29 12.35 -0.66
CA THR A 71 -2.18 12.36 0.51
C THR A 71 -3.62 12.02 0.16
N ASN A 72 -4.13 12.60 -0.92
CA ASN A 72 -5.51 12.40 -1.38
C ASN A 72 -5.62 11.47 -2.58
N LYS A 73 -4.53 10.85 -2.99
CA LYS A 73 -4.50 9.93 -4.13
C LYS A 73 -5.21 8.63 -3.76
N LYS A 74 -6.07 8.14 -4.66
CA LYS A 74 -6.81 6.89 -4.43
C LYS A 74 -5.90 5.69 -4.32
N GLU A 75 -6.30 4.69 -3.56
CA GLU A 75 -5.52 3.48 -3.28
C GLU A 75 -5.02 2.80 -4.57
N PHE A 76 -5.91 2.58 -5.54
CA PHE A 76 -5.53 1.88 -6.77
C PHE A 76 -4.49 2.65 -7.61
N LEU A 77 -4.45 3.98 -7.50
CA LEU A 77 -3.45 4.80 -8.18
C LEU A 77 -2.10 4.75 -7.46
N ARG A 78 -2.10 4.60 -6.14
CA ARG A 78 -0.86 4.46 -5.37
C ARG A 78 -0.14 3.15 -5.65
N TYR A 79 -0.87 2.08 -5.97
CA TYR A 79 -0.28 0.78 -6.28
C TYR A 79 0.49 0.73 -7.60
N ASN A 80 0.50 1.82 -8.37
CA ASN A 80 1.42 1.95 -9.50
C ASN A 80 2.88 1.97 -9.02
N ASP A 81 3.12 2.56 -7.85
CA ASP A 81 4.46 2.77 -7.30
C ASP A 81 4.70 2.00 -6.00
N ILE A 82 3.66 1.45 -5.39
CA ILE A 82 3.73 0.76 -4.09
C ILE A 82 3.28 -0.69 -4.26
N GLY A 83 4.10 -1.61 -3.79
CA GLY A 83 3.72 -3.01 -3.62
C GLY A 83 3.43 -3.28 -2.14
N ARG A 84 2.40 -4.07 -1.87
CA ARG A 84 2.05 -4.44 -0.50
C ARG A 84 1.89 -5.95 -0.37
N VAL A 85 2.51 -6.50 0.67
CA VAL A 85 2.35 -7.90 1.07
C VAL A 85 1.52 -7.92 2.35
N TYR A 86 0.38 -8.62 2.29
CA TYR A 86 -0.52 -8.72 3.43
C TYR A 86 -0.08 -9.83 4.39
N GLN A 87 -0.43 -9.68 5.67
CA GLN A 87 -0.21 -10.71 6.67
C GLN A 87 -0.98 -12.00 6.32
N ASN A 88 -2.21 -11.86 5.81
CA ASN A 88 -2.97 -12.97 5.25
C ASN A 88 -2.80 -12.98 3.72
N PRO A 89 -2.15 -13.99 3.13
CA PRO A 89 -1.88 -14.03 1.69
C PRO A 89 -3.14 -13.96 0.82
N SER A 90 -4.27 -14.46 1.29
CA SER A 90 -5.53 -14.45 0.54
C SER A 90 -6.09 -13.04 0.30
N MET A 91 -5.65 -12.05 1.07
CA MET A 91 -6.07 -10.65 0.89
C MET A 91 -5.35 -9.96 -0.26
N GLY A 92 -4.18 -10.45 -0.65
CA GLY A 92 -3.36 -9.86 -1.72
C GLY A 92 -3.34 -10.66 -3.01
N THR A 93 -3.99 -11.83 -3.03
CA THR A 93 -4.01 -12.73 -4.17
C THR A 93 -5.43 -13.24 -4.43
N CYS A 94 -5.64 -13.85 -5.60
CA CYS A 94 -6.87 -14.57 -5.91
C CYS A 94 -6.66 -16.06 -5.58
N PRO A 95 -7.19 -16.57 -4.44
CA PRO A 95 -6.88 -17.93 -3.98
C PRO A 95 -7.32 -19.03 -4.94
N ASP A 96 -8.38 -18.78 -5.71
CA ASP A 96 -8.93 -19.74 -6.67
C ASP A 96 -8.20 -19.75 -8.01
N MET A 97 -7.20 -18.89 -8.19
CA MET A 97 -6.40 -18.79 -9.40
C MET A 97 -5.02 -19.41 -9.17
N THR A 98 -4.40 -19.87 -10.25
CA THR A 98 -3.05 -20.41 -10.19
C THR A 98 -2.02 -19.31 -9.89
N ILE A 99 -0.81 -19.71 -9.50
CA ILE A 99 0.31 -18.78 -9.30
C ILE A 99 0.57 -17.99 -10.58
N LEU A 100 0.56 -18.66 -11.72
CA LEU A 100 0.80 -18.03 -13.03
C LEU A 100 -0.27 -16.97 -13.35
N GLU A 101 -1.54 -17.27 -13.07
CA GLU A 101 -2.64 -16.33 -13.31
C GLU A 101 -2.53 -15.11 -12.39
N ASN A 102 -2.16 -15.30 -11.11
CA ASN A 102 -1.91 -14.21 -10.17
C ASN A 102 -0.76 -13.32 -10.65
N MET A 103 0.32 -13.90 -11.15
CA MET A 103 1.45 -13.15 -11.69
C MET A 103 1.04 -12.35 -12.93
N ALA A 104 0.20 -12.91 -13.79
CA ALA A 104 -0.31 -12.21 -14.97
C ALA A 104 -1.15 -10.99 -14.58
N LEU A 105 -2.01 -11.09 -13.56
CA LEU A 105 -2.77 -9.96 -13.03
C LEU A 105 -1.84 -8.88 -12.48
N ALA A 106 -0.83 -9.26 -11.72
CA ALA A 106 0.14 -8.33 -11.16
C ALA A 106 0.94 -7.60 -12.24
N ASP A 107 1.32 -8.32 -13.30
CA ASP A 107 2.04 -7.73 -14.44
C ASP A 107 1.20 -6.72 -15.20
N ASN A 108 -0.12 -6.89 -15.23
CA ASN A 108 -1.04 -5.96 -15.88
C ASN A 108 -1.46 -4.79 -14.96
N LYS A 109 -0.91 -4.71 -13.79
CA LYS A 109 -1.16 -3.62 -12.85
C LYS A 109 -0.88 -2.27 -13.51
N ALA A 110 -1.85 -1.36 -13.39
CA ALA A 110 -1.79 -0.03 -13.99
C ALA A 110 -1.82 0.01 -15.54
N LYS A 111 -2.04 -1.12 -16.19
CA LYS A 111 -2.15 -1.20 -17.65
C LYS A 111 -3.60 -1.38 -18.06
N SER A 112 -3.93 -0.94 -19.28
CA SER A 112 -5.26 -1.19 -19.85
C SER A 112 -5.43 -2.66 -20.18
N TYR A 113 -6.61 -3.19 -19.88
CA TYR A 113 -6.98 -4.56 -20.27
C TYR A 113 -7.56 -4.54 -21.68
N GLY A 114 -6.94 -5.29 -22.60
CA GLY A 114 -7.43 -5.48 -23.95
C GLY A 114 -8.06 -6.85 -24.12
N LEU A 115 -8.40 -7.22 -25.38
CA LEU A 115 -8.98 -8.51 -25.74
C LEU A 115 -7.93 -9.59 -25.99
N SER A 116 -6.66 -9.34 -25.68
CA SER A 116 -5.58 -10.31 -25.82
C SER A 116 -5.63 -11.37 -24.73
N LEU A 117 -5.04 -12.55 -25.02
CA LEU A 117 -4.88 -13.59 -24.00
C LEU A 117 -3.99 -13.08 -22.87
N GLY A 118 -4.42 -13.29 -21.63
CA GLY A 118 -3.65 -12.89 -20.45
C GLY A 118 -2.37 -13.71 -20.27
N ILE A 119 -2.35 -14.96 -20.77
CA ILE A 119 -1.23 -15.88 -20.65
C ILE A 119 -0.90 -16.42 -22.04
N ASN A 120 0.38 -16.36 -22.43
CA ASN A 120 0.92 -16.94 -23.65
C ASN A 120 2.32 -17.50 -23.38
N LYS A 121 2.91 -18.20 -24.34
CA LYS A 121 4.23 -18.84 -24.15
C LYS A 121 5.31 -17.86 -23.71
N LYS A 122 5.35 -16.67 -24.31
CA LYS A 122 6.34 -15.64 -23.98
C LYS A 122 6.19 -15.16 -22.54
N ARG A 123 4.97 -14.95 -22.07
CA ARG A 123 4.69 -14.55 -20.69
C ARG A 123 5.00 -15.67 -19.70
N ILE A 124 4.69 -16.92 -20.05
CA ILE A 124 5.01 -18.08 -19.21
C ILE A 124 6.52 -18.17 -18.99
N GLU A 125 7.31 -18.03 -20.03
CA GLU A 125 8.78 -18.04 -19.92
C GLU A 125 9.28 -16.89 -19.05
N TYR A 126 8.74 -15.70 -19.22
CA TYR A 126 9.07 -14.52 -18.41
C TYR A 126 8.82 -14.76 -16.93
N TYR A 127 7.68 -15.35 -16.56
CA TYR A 127 7.30 -15.58 -15.17
C TYR A 127 8.06 -16.73 -14.50
N LYS A 128 8.70 -17.61 -15.27
CA LYS A 128 9.53 -18.70 -14.73
C LYS A 128 10.91 -18.23 -14.27
N GLU A 129 11.36 -17.10 -14.73
CA GLU A 129 12.61 -16.49 -14.30
C GLU A 129 12.42 -15.81 -12.92
#